data_0e7d644d68ce3e97608bb71313cd4a10
#
_entry.id   0e7d644d68ce3e97608bb71313cd4a10
#
_cell.length_a   1.000
_cell.length_b   1.000
_cell.length_c   1.000
_cell.angle_alpha   90.00
_cell.angle_beta   90.00
_cell.angle_gamma   90.00
#
_symmetry.space_group_name_H-M   'P 1'
#
loop_
_entity.id
_entity.type
_entity.pdbx_description
1 polymer ?
#
loop_
_entity_poly.entity_id
_entity_poly.type
_entity_poly.pdbx_seq_one_letter_code
_entity_poly.pdbx_strand_id
1 'polypeptide(L)'
;MRISQKLDYASRAMVHLARKHDGQSVVRADDIAASEAIPSSFLAQILHELKRTGLVTSRRGKTGGWKLTSDPAETTLLSVVEALEPESLGQHLETAGDSGAAVSKTWEEVRQISRKILEKHTLESMAASAEPMFYI
;
A
#
# COMPACT_ATOMS: atom_id res chain seq x y z
N MET A 1 -9.13 10.30 -6.81
CA MET A 1 -8.78 9.30 -5.80
C MET A 1 -8.49 9.98 -4.48
N ARG A 2 -9.05 9.48 -3.42
CA ARG A 2 -8.78 10.00 -2.08
C ARG A 2 -7.87 9.02 -1.33
N ILE A 3 -6.79 9.52 -0.77
CA ILE A 3 -5.86 8.71 0.01
C ILE A 3 -6.27 8.77 1.47
N SER A 4 -6.79 7.66 1.99
CA SER A 4 -7.12 7.55 3.40
C SER A 4 -5.86 7.43 4.24
N GLN A 5 -5.97 7.73 5.52
CA GLN A 5 -4.87 7.56 6.45
C GLN A 5 -4.45 6.08 6.54
N LYS A 6 -5.41 5.17 6.51
CA LYS A 6 -5.15 3.73 6.50
C LYS A 6 -4.31 3.33 5.30
N LEU A 7 -4.67 3.80 4.12
CA LEU A 7 -3.93 3.48 2.89
C LEU A 7 -2.52 4.06 2.92
N ASP A 8 -2.37 5.29 3.40
CA ASP A 8 -1.07 5.92 3.55
C ASP A 8 -0.17 5.13 4.52
N TYR A 9 -0.69 4.79 5.70
CA TYR A 9 0.05 4.03 6.69
C TYR A 9 0.41 2.62 6.19
N ALA A 10 -0.52 1.95 5.52
CA ALA A 10 -0.27 0.64 4.94
C ALA A 10 0.84 0.70 3.89
N SER A 11 0.82 1.70 3.05
CA SER A 11 1.85 1.91 2.04
C SER A 11 3.23 2.14 2.67
N ARG A 12 3.30 2.95 3.72
CA ARG A 12 4.55 3.17 4.47
C ARG A 12 5.06 1.88 5.11
N ALA A 13 4.17 1.11 5.71
CA ALA A 13 4.54 -0.16 6.34
C ALA A 13 5.10 -1.13 5.30
N MET A 14 4.47 -1.23 4.13
CA MET A 14 4.91 -2.10 3.05
C MET A 14 6.28 -1.68 2.52
N VAL A 15 6.53 -0.40 2.35
CA VAL A 15 7.84 0.11 1.93
C VAL A 15 8.90 -0.15 2.98
N HIS A 16 8.56 -0.01 4.27
CA HIS A 16 9.46 -0.36 5.36
C HIS A 16 9.87 -1.82 5.30
N LEU A 17 8.90 -2.72 5.11
CA LEU A 17 9.19 -4.15 4.97
C LEU A 17 10.04 -4.43 3.73
N ALA A 18 9.83 -3.68 2.66
CA ALA A 18 10.64 -3.81 1.45
C ALA A 18 12.11 -3.47 1.69
N ARG A 19 12.38 -2.42 2.48
CA ARG A 19 13.77 -2.06 2.83
C ARG A 19 14.47 -3.12 3.65
N LYS A 20 13.73 -3.86 4.46
CA LYS A 20 14.26 -4.90 5.34
C LYS A 20 14.20 -6.30 4.71
N HIS A 21 13.71 -6.38 3.47
CA HIS A 21 13.46 -7.66 2.83
C HIS A 21 14.75 -8.38 2.46
N ASP A 22 14.88 -9.62 2.93
CA ASP A 22 15.94 -10.53 2.54
C ASP A 22 15.38 -11.94 2.24
N GLY A 23 14.05 -12.07 2.24
CA GLY A 23 13.35 -13.33 2.01
C GLY A 23 13.16 -14.20 3.25
N GLN A 24 13.83 -13.89 4.36
CA GLN A 24 13.80 -14.72 5.56
C GLN A 24 13.49 -13.96 6.84
N SER A 25 14.11 -12.79 7.03
CA SER A 25 13.99 -11.99 8.25
C SER A 25 12.61 -11.39 8.40
N VAL A 26 12.16 -11.29 9.65
CA VAL A 26 10.92 -10.62 10.01
C VAL A 26 11.22 -9.32 10.74
N VAL A 27 10.29 -8.37 10.66
CA VAL A 27 10.39 -7.06 11.33
C VAL A 27 9.29 -6.98 12.37
N ARG A 28 9.63 -6.53 13.57
CA ARG A 28 8.65 -6.38 14.64
C ARG A 28 7.74 -5.19 14.36
N ALA A 29 6.46 -5.36 14.70
CA ALA A 29 5.48 -4.28 14.51
C ALA A 29 5.90 -2.98 15.21
N ASP A 30 6.50 -3.09 16.40
CA ASP A 30 6.95 -1.91 17.16
C ASP A 30 8.02 -1.12 16.41
N ASP A 31 8.90 -1.81 15.69
CA ASP A 31 9.94 -1.15 14.90
C ASP A 31 9.35 -0.43 13.70
N ILE A 32 8.36 -1.04 13.06
CA ILE A 32 7.64 -0.39 11.95
C ILE A 32 6.93 0.87 12.45
N ALA A 33 6.19 0.73 13.55
CA ALA A 33 5.42 1.83 14.13
C ALA A 33 6.32 3.02 14.48
N ALA A 34 7.45 2.75 15.10
CA ALA A 34 8.40 3.79 15.50
C ALA A 34 9.03 4.48 14.29
N SER A 35 9.51 3.69 13.31
CA SER A 35 10.17 4.25 12.13
C SER A 35 9.23 5.03 11.23
N GLU A 36 7.99 4.58 11.10
CA GLU A 36 7.04 5.18 10.16
C GLU A 36 6.06 6.14 10.82
N ALA A 37 6.21 6.39 12.12
CA ALA A 37 5.34 7.26 12.89
C ALA A 37 3.86 6.85 12.78
N ILE A 38 3.59 5.56 12.96
CA ILE A 38 2.24 4.99 12.90
C ILE A 38 1.84 4.56 14.31
N PRO A 39 0.64 4.93 14.79
CA PRO A 39 0.15 4.44 16.08
C PRO A 39 0.10 2.90 16.09
N SER A 40 0.65 2.29 17.16
CA SER A 40 0.79 0.83 17.24
C SER A 40 -0.51 0.07 17.07
N SER A 41 -1.59 0.56 17.69
CA SER A 41 -2.90 -0.10 17.58
C SER A 41 -3.46 -0.03 16.17
N PHE A 42 -3.24 1.06 15.48
CA PHE A 42 -3.67 1.23 14.09
C PHE A 42 -2.86 0.32 13.16
N LEU A 43 -1.54 0.28 13.37
CA LEU A 43 -0.65 -0.57 12.59
C LEU A 43 -1.02 -2.04 12.73
N ALA A 44 -1.36 -2.49 13.95
CA ALA A 44 -1.77 -3.87 14.18
C ALA A 44 -2.95 -4.27 13.29
N GLN A 45 -3.96 -3.42 13.20
CA GLN A 45 -5.12 -3.65 12.34
C GLN A 45 -4.72 -3.71 10.86
N ILE A 46 -3.88 -2.79 10.43
CA ILE A 46 -3.40 -2.73 9.04
C ILE A 46 -2.62 -3.99 8.68
N LEU A 47 -1.70 -4.43 9.54
CA LEU A 47 -0.91 -5.62 9.29
C LEU A 47 -1.78 -6.88 9.20
N HIS A 48 -2.82 -6.98 10.04
CA HIS A 48 -3.75 -8.10 9.96
C HIS A 48 -4.54 -8.11 8.65
N GLU A 49 -4.95 -6.95 8.16
CA GLU A 49 -5.63 -6.87 6.86
C GLU A 49 -4.68 -7.23 5.72
N LEU A 50 -3.45 -6.74 5.75
CA LEU A 50 -2.44 -7.07 4.75
C LEU A 50 -2.13 -8.58 4.75
N LYS A 51 -2.12 -9.21 5.92
CA LYS A 51 -1.94 -10.65 6.03
C LYS A 51 -3.13 -11.41 5.45
N ARG A 52 -4.35 -10.96 5.76
CA ARG A 52 -5.56 -11.58 5.23
C ARG A 52 -5.61 -11.53 3.71
N THR A 53 -5.12 -10.48 3.11
CA THR A 53 -5.08 -10.32 1.65
C THR A 53 -3.84 -10.96 1.01
N GLY A 54 -2.94 -11.52 1.80
CA GLY A 54 -1.79 -12.26 1.30
C GLY A 54 -0.55 -11.44 0.97
N LEU A 55 -0.51 -10.16 1.32
CA LEU A 55 0.63 -9.29 1.01
C LEU A 55 1.78 -9.42 2.02
N VAL A 56 1.46 -9.83 3.24
CA VAL A 56 2.47 -10.06 4.28
C VAL A 56 2.21 -11.38 4.99
N THR A 57 3.26 -11.92 5.60
CA THR A 57 3.17 -13.08 6.48
C THR A 57 3.73 -12.71 7.85
N SER A 58 3.39 -13.50 8.85
CA SER A 58 3.85 -13.25 10.21
C SER A 58 4.43 -14.52 10.82
N ARG A 59 5.35 -14.33 11.77
CA ARG A 59 5.90 -15.39 12.60
C ARG A 59 5.65 -15.04 14.05
N ARG A 60 5.16 -16.00 14.82
CA ARG A 60 4.90 -15.81 16.25
C ARG A 60 6.18 -15.94 17.09
N GLY A 61 6.11 -15.41 18.32
CA GLY A 61 7.12 -15.59 19.35
C GLY A 61 8.06 -14.42 19.51
N LYS A 62 9.08 -14.61 20.36
CA LYS A 62 10.05 -13.58 20.69
C LYS A 62 10.88 -13.14 19.49
N THR A 63 11.14 -14.05 18.58
CA THR A 63 11.85 -13.78 17.32
C THR A 63 10.90 -13.58 16.16
N GLY A 64 9.63 -13.36 16.44
CA GLY A 64 8.60 -13.18 15.45
C GLY A 64 8.51 -11.78 14.90
N GLY A 65 7.63 -11.60 13.96
CA GLY A 65 7.40 -10.31 13.30
C GLY A 65 6.70 -10.51 11.96
N TRP A 66 6.90 -9.55 11.08
CA TRP A 66 6.22 -9.45 9.80
C TRP A 66 7.22 -9.37 8.65
N LYS A 67 6.84 -9.94 7.51
CA LYS A 67 7.64 -9.82 6.29
C LYS A 67 6.74 -9.85 5.07
N LEU A 68 7.28 -9.38 3.94
CA LEU A 68 6.56 -9.46 2.67
C LEU A 68 6.40 -10.91 2.22
N THR A 69 5.26 -11.23 1.62
CA THR A 69 5.00 -12.54 1.03
C THR A 69 5.80 -12.73 -0.26
N SER A 70 5.92 -11.67 -1.05
CA SER A 70 6.55 -11.70 -2.38
C SER A 70 7.71 -10.71 -2.46
N ASP A 71 8.50 -10.85 -3.52
CA ASP A 71 9.60 -9.95 -3.81
C ASP A 71 9.09 -8.50 -3.94
N PRO A 72 9.79 -7.53 -3.32
CA PRO A 72 9.43 -6.11 -3.46
C PRO A 72 9.37 -5.62 -4.90
N ALA A 73 10.12 -6.23 -5.81
CA ALA A 73 10.07 -5.89 -7.23
C ALA A 73 8.77 -6.32 -7.92
N GLU A 74 8.06 -7.26 -7.31
CA GLU A 74 6.81 -7.82 -7.86
C GLU A 74 5.56 -7.26 -7.20
N THR A 75 5.71 -6.48 -6.16
CA THR A 75 4.58 -5.89 -5.42
C THR A 75 4.49 -4.41 -5.71
N THR A 76 3.35 -3.97 -6.20
CA THR A 76 3.13 -2.58 -6.61
C THR A 76 2.27 -1.83 -5.61
N LEU A 77 2.28 -0.51 -5.70
CA LEU A 77 1.35 0.31 -4.91
C LEU A 77 -0.10 -0.02 -5.27
N LEU A 78 -0.36 -0.38 -6.52
CA LEU A 78 -1.69 -0.84 -6.95
C LEU A 78 -2.13 -2.06 -6.14
N SER A 79 -1.23 -3.01 -5.90
CA SER A 79 -1.54 -4.21 -5.10
C SER A 79 -2.03 -3.85 -3.69
N VAL A 80 -1.42 -2.84 -3.08
CA VAL A 80 -1.81 -2.37 -1.74
C VAL A 80 -3.20 -1.74 -1.78
N VAL A 81 -3.46 -0.89 -2.77
CA VAL A 81 -4.78 -0.25 -2.93
C VAL A 81 -5.87 -1.30 -3.15
N GLU A 82 -5.64 -2.25 -4.05
CA GLU A 82 -6.61 -3.31 -4.35
C GLU A 82 -6.90 -4.19 -3.14
N ALA A 83 -5.89 -4.41 -2.30
CA ALA A 83 -6.05 -5.24 -1.10
C ALA A 83 -6.89 -4.56 -0.02
N LEU A 84 -6.68 -3.27 0.21
CA LEU A 84 -7.25 -2.56 1.36
C LEU A 84 -8.45 -1.68 1.02
N GLU A 85 -8.40 -1.01 -0.09
CA GLU A 85 -9.44 -0.03 -0.49
C GLU A 85 -9.64 -0.03 -1.99
N PRO A 86 -10.12 -1.16 -2.55
CA PRO A 86 -10.35 -1.25 -4.00
C PRO A 86 -11.34 -0.19 -4.51
N GLU A 87 -12.25 0.26 -3.65
CA GLU A 87 -13.22 1.30 -3.97
C GLU A 87 -12.57 2.64 -4.29
N SER A 88 -11.36 2.89 -3.81
CA SER A 88 -10.66 4.15 -4.12
C SER A 88 -10.14 4.20 -5.56
N LEU A 89 -10.14 3.07 -6.27
CA LEU A 89 -9.76 3.00 -7.68
C LEU A 89 -10.86 3.53 -8.60
N GLY A 90 -11.99 3.90 -8.06
CA GLY A 90 -13.10 4.49 -8.78
C GLY A 90 -14.38 3.71 -8.63
N GLN A 91 -15.48 4.40 -8.83
CA GLN A 91 -16.83 3.86 -8.76
C GLN A 91 -17.41 3.77 -10.15
N HIS A 92 -18.35 2.85 -10.32
CA HIS A 92 -19.16 2.84 -11.53
C HIS A 92 -20.05 4.09 -11.50
N LEU A 93 -19.96 4.89 -12.56
CA LEU A 93 -20.74 6.11 -12.68
C LEU A 93 -21.92 5.86 -13.62
N GLU A 94 -23.06 6.45 -13.26
CA GLU A 94 -24.22 6.38 -14.13
C GLU A 94 -24.01 7.24 -15.38
N THR A 95 -24.54 6.76 -16.49
CA THR A 95 -24.45 7.46 -17.78
C THR A 95 -25.75 8.14 -18.15
N ALA A 96 -26.68 8.24 -17.19
CA ALA A 96 -27.98 8.87 -17.42
C ALA A 96 -27.83 10.37 -17.66
N GLY A 97 -28.83 10.95 -18.35
CA GLY A 97 -28.85 12.35 -18.72
C GLY A 97 -28.06 12.64 -19.99
N ASP A 98 -28.25 13.83 -20.53
CA ASP A 98 -27.68 14.22 -21.83
C ASP A 98 -26.16 14.26 -21.82
N SER A 99 -25.55 14.53 -20.66
CA SER A 99 -24.09 14.67 -20.53
C SER A 99 -23.45 13.51 -19.76
N GLY A 100 -24.25 12.56 -19.26
CA GLY A 100 -23.75 11.50 -18.40
C GLY A 100 -22.67 10.63 -19.05
N ALA A 101 -22.85 10.26 -20.30
CA ALA A 101 -21.89 9.44 -21.03
C ALA A 101 -20.54 10.16 -21.23
N ALA A 102 -20.58 11.45 -21.59
CA ALA A 102 -19.38 12.24 -21.81
C ALA A 102 -18.59 12.42 -20.51
N VAL A 103 -19.28 12.74 -19.42
CA VAL A 103 -18.66 12.93 -18.10
C VAL A 103 -18.08 11.63 -17.58
N SER A 104 -18.85 10.53 -17.70
CA SER A 104 -18.40 9.20 -17.27
C SER A 104 -17.14 8.75 -18.03
N LYS A 105 -17.08 9.01 -19.34
CA LYS A 105 -15.92 8.69 -20.15
C LYS A 105 -14.68 9.45 -19.69
N THR A 106 -14.81 10.71 -19.32
CA THR A 106 -13.70 11.52 -18.81
C THR A 106 -13.18 10.97 -17.48
N TRP A 107 -14.09 10.63 -16.56
CA TRP A 107 -13.67 10.05 -15.28
C TRP A 107 -13.03 8.67 -15.45
N GLU A 108 -13.50 7.87 -16.41
CA GLU A 108 -12.87 6.60 -16.72
C GLU A 108 -11.43 6.79 -17.20
N GLU A 109 -11.17 7.81 -18.00
CA GLU A 109 -9.82 8.14 -18.45
C GLU A 109 -8.92 8.50 -17.25
N VAL A 110 -9.41 9.32 -16.33
CA VAL A 110 -8.68 9.66 -15.09
C VAL A 110 -8.35 8.39 -14.29
N ARG A 111 -9.32 7.51 -14.15
CA ARG A 111 -9.15 6.26 -13.42
C ARG A 111 -8.09 5.38 -14.06
N GLN A 112 -8.11 5.24 -15.39
CA GLN A 112 -7.13 4.42 -16.10
C GLN A 112 -5.72 4.94 -15.94
N ILE A 113 -5.54 6.25 -15.99
CA ILE A 113 -4.23 6.87 -15.79
C ILE A 113 -3.75 6.65 -14.35
N SER A 114 -4.64 6.82 -13.37
CA SER A 114 -4.31 6.57 -11.96
C SER A 114 -3.85 5.13 -11.74
N ARG A 115 -4.55 4.15 -12.30
CA ARG A 115 -4.17 2.74 -12.20
C ARG A 115 -2.79 2.50 -12.79
N LYS A 116 -2.48 3.07 -13.94
CA LYS A 116 -1.17 2.90 -14.57
C LYS A 116 -0.04 3.45 -13.71
N ILE A 117 -0.25 4.59 -13.06
CA ILE A 117 0.75 5.17 -12.16
C ILE A 117 0.95 4.26 -10.95
N LEU A 118 -0.12 3.79 -10.34
CA LEU A 118 -0.06 2.89 -9.19
C LEU A 118 0.65 1.58 -9.53
N GLU A 119 0.41 1.04 -10.72
CA GLU A 119 1.02 -0.20 -11.20
C GLU A 119 2.51 -0.03 -11.52
N LYS A 120 2.92 1.16 -11.92
CA LYS A 120 4.29 1.49 -12.28
C LYS A 120 5.23 1.48 -11.07
N HIS A 121 4.74 1.85 -9.90
CA HIS A 121 5.57 2.00 -8.71
C HIS A 121 5.58 0.73 -7.87
N THR A 122 6.73 0.04 -7.87
CA THR A 122 6.94 -1.14 -7.03
C THR A 122 7.42 -0.74 -5.64
N LEU A 123 7.26 -1.64 -4.68
CA LEU A 123 7.80 -1.43 -3.33
C LEU A 123 9.32 -1.27 -3.39
N GLU A 124 10.00 -2.02 -4.27
CA GLU A 124 11.44 -1.92 -4.45
C GLU A 124 11.85 -0.50 -4.90
N SER A 125 11.18 0.04 -5.89
CA SER A 125 11.51 1.39 -6.38
C SER A 125 11.26 2.46 -5.33
N MET A 126 10.18 2.35 -4.57
CA MET A 126 9.88 3.29 -3.50
C MET A 126 10.87 3.15 -2.33
N ALA A 127 11.26 1.93 -1.99
CA ALA A 127 12.26 1.68 -0.95
C ALA A 127 13.62 2.28 -1.33
N ALA A 128 14.01 2.17 -2.60
CA ALA A 128 15.27 2.73 -3.09
C ALA A 128 15.29 4.25 -3.09
N SER A 129 14.14 4.90 -3.33
CA SER A 129 14.04 6.36 -3.37
C SER A 129 13.73 6.99 -2.01
N ALA A 130 13.39 6.16 -1.01
CA ALA A 130 13.04 6.65 0.32
C ALA A 130 14.30 6.95 1.11
N GLU A 131 14.74 8.19 1.07
CA GLU A 131 15.90 8.64 1.81
C GLU A 131 15.49 9.20 3.17
N PRO A 132 16.39 9.07 4.18
CA PRO A 132 16.17 9.75 5.45
C PRO A 132 16.01 11.24 5.20
N MET A 133 15.01 11.83 5.84
CA MET A 133 14.74 13.24 5.70
C MET A 133 15.71 14.05 6.53
N PHE A 134 16.86 14.32 6.00
CA PHE A 134 17.79 15.27 6.59
C PHE A 134 17.58 16.62 5.92
N TYR A 135 16.68 17.37 6.49
CA TYR A 135 16.50 18.72 6.04
C TYR A 135 17.20 19.63 7.00
N ILE A 136 18.06 20.31 6.44
CA ILE A 136 18.74 21.36 7.14
C ILE A 136 18.03 22.65 6.84
#